data_6d88a7a53b222b10c0c31e97146bf195
#
_entry.id   6d88a7a53b222b10c0c31e97146bf195
#
_cell.length_a   1.000
_cell.length_b   1.000
_cell.length_c   1.000
_cell.angle_alpha   90.00
_cell.angle_beta   90.00
_cell.angle_gamma   90.00
#
_symmetry.space_group_name_H-M   'P 1'
#
loop_
_entity.id
_entity.type
_entity.pdbx_description
1 polymer ?
#
loop_
_entity_poly.entity_id
_entity_poly.type
_entity_poly.pdbx_seq_one_letter_code
_entity_poly.pdbx_strand_id
1 'polypeptide(L)'
;MLYDWSQVPAEQLNPHVSRKCIHTAALTIARLHIKQGGVVPEHKHVHEQVAHVEKGALKFTVDGKEHVLRAGQSLVLPSMVPHGVEALEDTDVLDTFTPVREDWVSGDDSYLRR
;
A
#
# COMPACT_ATOMS: atom_id res chain seq x y z
N MET A 1 21.07 -7.42 -6.12
CA MET A 1 20.79 -8.19 -4.89
C MET A 1 19.51 -8.98 -5.07
N LEU A 2 19.50 -10.22 -4.62
CA LEU A 2 18.33 -11.08 -4.69
C LEU A 2 17.55 -11.01 -3.39
N TYR A 3 16.23 -10.80 -3.47
CA TYR A 3 15.32 -10.89 -2.33
C TYR A 3 14.36 -12.05 -2.55
N ASP A 4 14.16 -12.84 -1.52
CA ASP A 4 13.08 -13.83 -1.46
C ASP A 4 12.00 -13.27 -0.52
N TRP A 5 10.84 -13.02 -1.04
CA TRP A 5 9.74 -12.41 -0.25
C TRP A 5 9.36 -13.25 0.96
N SER A 6 9.55 -14.58 0.89
CA SER A 6 9.28 -15.45 2.05
C SER A 6 10.22 -15.18 3.20
N GLN A 7 11.40 -14.58 2.94
CA GLN A 7 12.40 -14.24 3.94
C GLN A 7 12.33 -12.77 4.38
N VAL A 8 11.52 -11.96 3.70
CA VAL A 8 11.31 -10.57 4.12
C VAL A 8 10.38 -10.56 5.33
N PRO A 9 10.79 -9.94 6.45
CA PRO A 9 9.94 -9.91 7.65
C PRO A 9 8.60 -9.21 7.40
N ALA A 10 7.52 -9.81 7.90
CA ALA A 10 6.22 -9.16 7.90
C ALA A 10 6.05 -8.30 9.15
N GLU A 11 5.53 -7.09 8.96
CA GLU A 11 5.16 -6.19 10.04
C GLU A 11 3.64 -6.17 10.18
N GLN A 12 3.14 -6.43 11.38
CA GLN A 12 1.72 -6.25 11.69
C GLN A 12 1.50 -4.79 12.07
N LEU A 13 0.86 -4.02 11.20
CA LEU A 13 0.68 -2.58 11.40
C LEU A 13 -0.53 -2.26 12.29
N ASN A 14 -1.62 -3.00 12.08
CA ASN A 14 -2.84 -2.95 12.89
C ASN A 14 -3.57 -4.29 12.73
N PRO A 15 -4.74 -4.52 13.37
CA PRO A 15 -5.40 -5.83 13.28
C PRO A 15 -5.78 -6.28 11.86
N HIS A 16 -5.89 -5.37 10.90
CA HIS A 16 -6.30 -5.68 9.52
C HIS A 16 -5.16 -5.64 8.52
N VAL A 17 -4.03 -4.98 8.82
CA VAL A 17 -3.01 -4.67 7.82
C VAL A 17 -1.65 -5.20 8.24
N SER A 18 -1.04 -6.01 7.37
CA SER A 18 0.36 -6.42 7.49
C SER A 18 1.13 -6.01 6.24
N ARG A 19 2.44 -5.85 6.37
CA ARG A 19 3.29 -5.29 5.32
C ARG A 19 4.65 -5.96 5.28
N LYS A 20 5.15 -6.22 4.06
CA LYS A 20 6.55 -6.55 3.78
C LYS A 20 7.10 -5.50 2.83
N CYS A 21 8.27 -4.94 3.11
CA CYS A 21 8.87 -3.89 2.28
C CYS A 21 10.26 -4.26 1.80
N ILE A 22 10.57 -3.86 0.58
CA ILE A 22 11.91 -3.80 0.02
C ILE A 22 12.16 -2.36 -0.38
N HIS A 23 13.23 -1.75 0.15
CA HIS A 23 13.64 -0.39 -0.20
C HIS A 23 14.90 -0.44 -1.06
N THR A 24 14.89 0.28 -2.17
CA THR A 24 16.08 0.45 -3.02
C THR A 24 16.55 1.91 -2.94
N ALA A 25 17.55 2.28 -3.76
CA ALA A 25 17.98 3.68 -3.82
C ALA A 25 16.88 4.62 -4.36
N ALA A 26 16.00 4.12 -5.23
CA ALA A 26 15.02 4.94 -5.95
C ALA A 26 13.58 4.60 -5.63
N LEU A 27 13.28 3.40 -5.12
CA LEU A 27 11.90 2.96 -4.91
C LEU A 27 11.70 2.17 -3.63
N THR A 28 10.44 2.10 -3.23
CA THR A 28 9.97 1.12 -2.25
C THR A 28 8.95 0.22 -2.94
N ILE A 29 9.10 -1.08 -2.75
CA ILE A 29 8.11 -2.07 -3.16
C ILE A 29 7.55 -2.69 -1.89
N ALA A 30 6.24 -2.65 -1.73
CA ALA A 30 5.57 -3.19 -0.55
C ALA A 30 4.50 -4.20 -0.94
N ARG A 31 4.51 -5.34 -0.25
CA ARG A 31 3.40 -6.29 -0.30
C ARG A 31 2.59 -6.13 0.96
N LEU A 32 1.32 -5.77 0.79
CA LEU A 32 0.39 -5.63 1.91
C LEU A 32 -0.69 -6.70 1.83
N HIS A 33 -1.05 -7.21 3.01
CA HIS A 33 -2.26 -7.99 3.17
C HIS A 33 -3.24 -7.16 3.99
N ILE A 34 -4.41 -6.91 3.44
CA ILE A 34 -5.46 -6.11 4.10
C ILE A 34 -6.69 -6.98 4.23
N LYS A 35 -7.08 -7.29 5.46
CA LYS A 35 -8.29 -8.06 5.74
C LYS A 35 -9.52 -7.24 5.39
N GLN A 36 -10.59 -7.93 5.02
CA GLN A 36 -11.90 -7.30 4.77
C GLN A 36 -12.27 -6.34 5.91
N GLY A 37 -12.71 -5.16 5.54
CA GLY A 37 -13.05 -4.09 6.47
C GLY A 37 -11.88 -3.23 6.92
N GLY A 38 -10.65 -3.59 6.55
CA GLY A 38 -9.47 -2.75 6.84
C GLY A 38 -9.55 -1.44 6.08
N VAL A 39 -9.17 -0.36 6.75
CA VAL A 39 -9.24 1.00 6.21
C VAL A 39 -7.89 1.69 6.38
N VAL A 40 -7.40 2.30 5.30
CA VAL A 40 -6.33 3.30 5.36
C VAL A 40 -7.00 4.65 5.17
N PRO A 41 -7.00 5.53 6.19
CA PRO A 41 -7.64 6.83 6.09
C PRO A 41 -7.05 7.69 4.98
N GLU A 42 -7.83 8.67 4.51
CA GLU A 42 -7.36 9.60 3.50
C GLU A 42 -6.07 10.27 3.93
N HIS A 43 -5.10 10.26 3.04
CA HIS A 43 -3.78 10.86 3.23
C HIS A 43 -3.19 11.21 1.86
N LYS A 44 -2.08 11.92 1.88
CA LYS A 44 -1.30 12.22 0.67
C LYS A 44 0.17 12.16 0.99
N HIS A 45 0.97 11.87 -0.02
CA HIS A 45 2.42 11.79 0.10
C HIS A 45 3.09 12.21 -1.21
N VAL A 46 4.35 12.60 -1.11
CA VAL A 46 5.11 13.10 -2.29
C VAL A 46 5.38 12.00 -3.32
N HIS A 47 5.28 10.74 -2.93
CA HIS A 47 5.58 9.59 -3.76
C HIS A 47 4.49 9.37 -4.81
N GLU A 48 4.90 9.09 -6.06
CA GLU A 48 4.01 8.43 -7.00
C GLU A 48 3.85 6.98 -6.55
N GLN A 49 2.64 6.47 -6.64
CA GLN A 49 2.33 5.10 -6.23
C GLN A 49 1.59 4.38 -7.34
N VAL A 50 1.96 3.12 -7.56
CA VAL A 50 1.17 2.20 -8.38
C VAL A 50 0.72 1.08 -7.47
N ALA A 51 -0.60 0.93 -7.30
CA ALA A 51 -1.21 -0.16 -6.56
C ALA A 51 -1.64 -1.26 -7.54
N HIS A 52 -1.23 -2.50 -7.29
CA HIS A 52 -1.60 -3.64 -8.11
C HIS A 52 -2.22 -4.72 -7.23
N VAL A 53 -3.50 -5.00 -7.42
CA VAL A 53 -4.20 -6.05 -6.65
C VAL A 53 -3.91 -7.41 -7.27
N GLU A 54 -3.38 -8.30 -6.46
CA GLU A 54 -3.10 -9.69 -6.86
C GLU A 54 -4.25 -10.61 -6.49
N LYS A 55 -4.94 -10.32 -5.37
CA LYS A 55 -6.08 -11.11 -4.89
C LYS A 55 -7.00 -10.20 -4.10
N GLY A 56 -8.31 -10.37 -4.25
CA GLY A 56 -9.30 -9.61 -3.50
C GLY A 56 -9.80 -8.36 -4.22
N ALA A 57 -10.24 -7.37 -3.46
CA ALA A 57 -10.77 -6.12 -3.98
C ALA A 57 -10.57 -4.98 -2.97
N LEU A 58 -10.07 -3.85 -3.47
CA LEU A 58 -9.90 -2.61 -2.71
C LEU A 58 -10.77 -1.52 -3.32
N LYS A 59 -11.42 -0.74 -2.48
CA LYS A 59 -12.06 0.49 -2.90
C LYS A 59 -11.12 1.65 -2.55
N PHE A 60 -10.60 2.30 -3.59
CA PHE A 60 -9.81 3.52 -3.45
C PHE A 60 -10.73 4.71 -3.60
N THR A 61 -10.59 5.68 -2.72
CA THR A 61 -11.18 7.01 -2.92
C THR A 61 -10.02 7.94 -3.25
N VAL A 62 -9.99 8.45 -4.47
CA VAL A 62 -8.88 9.27 -5.00
C VAL A 62 -9.44 10.61 -5.41
N ASP A 63 -9.01 11.67 -4.72
CA ASP A 63 -9.50 13.03 -4.95
C ASP A 63 -11.05 13.08 -5.00
N GLY A 64 -11.68 12.38 -4.07
CA GLY A 64 -13.13 12.29 -3.95
C GLY A 64 -13.82 11.29 -4.87
N LYS A 65 -13.10 10.62 -5.77
CA LYS A 65 -13.68 9.63 -6.70
C LYS A 65 -13.38 8.22 -6.26
N GLU A 66 -14.38 7.35 -6.29
CA GLU A 66 -14.22 5.94 -5.93
C GLU A 66 -13.79 5.10 -7.13
N HIS A 67 -12.83 4.20 -6.88
CA HIS A 67 -12.38 3.19 -7.84
C HIS A 67 -12.31 1.85 -7.12
N VAL A 68 -12.99 0.85 -7.65
CA VAL A 68 -12.85 -0.52 -7.15
C VAL A 68 -11.79 -1.23 -7.97
N LEU A 69 -10.72 -1.60 -7.30
CA LEU A 69 -9.57 -2.27 -7.90
C LEU A 69 -9.63 -3.76 -7.55
N ARG A 70 -9.71 -4.60 -8.58
CA ARG A 70 -9.83 -6.06 -8.43
C ARG A 70 -8.55 -6.75 -8.91
N ALA A 71 -8.44 -8.04 -8.63
CA ALA A 71 -7.28 -8.84 -9.02
C ALA A 71 -6.92 -8.65 -10.50
N GLY A 72 -5.65 -8.40 -10.77
CA GLY A 72 -5.13 -8.15 -12.11
C GLY A 72 -5.21 -6.70 -12.57
N GLN A 73 -5.73 -5.80 -11.74
CA GLN A 73 -5.86 -4.37 -12.06
C GLN A 73 -4.85 -3.53 -11.30
N SER A 74 -4.42 -2.43 -11.91
CA SER A 74 -3.50 -1.47 -11.32
C SER A 74 -4.08 -0.07 -11.35
N LEU A 75 -3.79 0.71 -10.31
CA LEU A 75 -4.20 2.10 -10.18
C LEU A 75 -2.95 2.96 -9.97
N VAL A 76 -2.82 4.00 -10.78
CA VAL A 76 -1.74 4.98 -10.63
C VAL A 76 -2.23 6.13 -9.77
N LEU A 77 -1.49 6.41 -8.70
CA LEU A 77 -1.75 7.51 -7.77
C LEU A 77 -0.64 8.55 -7.94
N PRO A 78 -0.93 9.70 -8.57
CA PRO A 78 0.07 10.75 -8.72
C PRO A 78 0.56 11.30 -7.38
N SER A 79 1.76 11.89 -7.40
CA SER A 79 2.32 12.59 -6.24
C SER A 79 1.29 13.56 -5.64
N MET A 80 1.15 13.54 -4.32
CA MET A 80 0.32 14.46 -3.53
C MET A 80 -1.19 14.35 -3.78
N VAL A 81 -1.69 13.36 -4.53
CA VAL A 81 -3.13 13.18 -4.68
C VAL A 81 -3.72 12.61 -3.38
N PRO A 82 -4.76 13.22 -2.81
CA PRO A 82 -5.43 12.66 -1.63
C PRO A 82 -6.08 11.33 -1.96
N HIS A 83 -5.82 10.30 -1.14
CA HIS A 83 -6.42 8.99 -1.34
C HIS A 83 -6.59 8.22 -0.04
N GLY A 84 -7.59 7.37 -0.02
CA GLY A 84 -7.86 6.42 1.05
C GLY A 84 -8.25 5.07 0.46
N VAL A 85 -8.26 4.04 1.28
CA VAL A 85 -8.50 2.66 0.86
C VAL A 85 -9.39 1.95 1.87
N GLU A 86 -10.31 1.14 1.34
CA GLU A 86 -11.07 0.18 2.14
C GLU A 86 -11.02 -1.19 1.48
N ALA A 87 -10.70 -2.23 2.23
CA ALA A 87 -10.70 -3.59 1.73
C ALA A 87 -12.13 -4.14 1.71
N LEU A 88 -12.63 -4.45 0.53
CA LEU A 88 -13.96 -5.06 0.34
C LEU A 88 -13.93 -6.55 0.59
N GLU A 89 -12.76 -7.16 0.46
CA GLU A 89 -12.45 -8.58 0.70
C GLU A 89 -11.06 -8.65 1.30
N ASP A 90 -10.65 -9.81 1.79
CA ASP A 90 -9.25 -10.05 2.12
C ASP A 90 -8.41 -9.86 0.85
N THR A 91 -7.43 -8.97 0.90
CA THR A 91 -6.74 -8.51 -0.29
C THR A 91 -5.23 -8.62 -0.14
N ASP A 92 -4.57 -9.09 -1.21
CA ASP A 92 -3.13 -8.99 -1.39
C ASP A 92 -2.86 -7.94 -2.46
N VAL A 93 -2.12 -6.90 -2.10
CA VAL A 93 -1.77 -5.79 -2.97
C VAL A 93 -0.27 -5.57 -3.01
N LEU A 94 0.25 -5.31 -4.20
CA LEU A 94 1.64 -4.91 -4.42
C LEU A 94 1.65 -3.42 -4.72
N ASP A 95 2.30 -2.64 -3.86
CA ASP A 95 2.46 -1.20 -4.02
C ASP A 95 3.90 -0.86 -4.40
N THR A 96 4.07 -0.06 -5.43
CA THR A 96 5.37 0.50 -5.81
C THR A 96 5.34 2.00 -5.63
N PHE A 97 6.35 2.54 -4.96
CA PHE A 97 6.49 3.97 -4.66
C PHE A 97 7.80 4.50 -5.21
N THR A 98 7.78 5.69 -5.76
CA THR A 98 9.00 6.43 -6.11
C THR A 98 8.83 7.91 -5.76
N PRO A 99 9.82 8.55 -5.13
CA PRO A 99 11.06 8.00 -4.59
C PRO A 99 10.84 7.03 -3.44
N VAL A 100 11.93 6.53 -2.86
CA VAL A 100 11.86 5.61 -1.72
C VAL A 100 11.06 6.22 -0.56
N ARG A 101 10.29 5.38 0.16
CA ARG A 101 9.50 5.81 1.32
C ARG A 101 10.41 6.05 2.53
N GLU A 102 11.09 7.20 2.55
CA GLU A 102 11.96 7.61 3.67
C GLU A 102 11.17 7.68 4.99
N ASP A 103 9.90 8.08 4.94
CA ASP A 103 9.02 8.10 6.10
C ASP A 103 8.84 6.72 6.72
N TRP A 104 8.71 5.67 5.88
CA TRP A 104 8.61 4.29 6.38
C TRP A 104 9.95 3.78 6.89
N VAL A 105 11.05 4.12 6.22
CA VAL A 105 12.40 3.75 6.65
C VAL A 105 12.70 4.35 8.03
N SER A 106 12.26 5.58 8.29
CA SER A 106 12.47 6.27 9.57
C SER A 106 11.41 5.92 10.62
N GLY A 107 10.39 5.13 10.27
CA GLY A 107 9.33 4.73 11.19
C GLY A 107 8.19 5.75 11.34
N ASP A 108 8.09 6.73 10.45
CA ASP A 108 7.02 7.73 10.44
C ASP A 108 5.83 7.24 9.61
N ASP A 109 5.16 6.21 10.12
CA ASP A 109 4.01 5.58 9.45
C ASP A 109 2.82 5.38 10.40
N SER A 110 2.65 6.27 11.36
CA SER A 110 1.63 6.15 12.40
C SER A 110 0.21 6.08 11.83
N TYR A 111 -0.05 6.69 10.67
CA TYR A 111 -1.38 6.66 10.03
C TYR A 111 -1.80 5.25 9.60
N LEU A 112 -0.83 4.35 9.36
CA LEU A 112 -1.07 2.94 9.02
C LEU A 112 -1.26 2.06 10.25
N ARG A 113 -0.83 2.54 11.42
CA ARG A 113 -0.82 1.74 12.66
C ARG A 113 -2.03 1.99 13.56
N ARG A 114 -2.94 2.81 13.10
CA ARG A 114 -4.14 3.16 13.87
C ARG A 114 -5.24 2.11 13.79
#